data_233d673eccb4172328223d3e288e75a8
#
_entry.id   233d673eccb4172328223d3e288e75a8
#
_cell.length_a   1.000
_cell.length_b   1.000
_cell.length_c   1.000
_cell.angle_alpha   90.00
_cell.angle_beta   90.00
_cell.angle_gamma   90.00
#
_symmetry.space_group_name_H-M   'P 1'
#
loop_
_entity.id
_entity.type
_entity.pdbx_description
1 polymer ?
#
loop_
_entity_poly.entity_id
_entity_poly.type
_entity_poly.pdbx_seq_one_letter_code
_entity_poly.pdbx_strand_id
1 'polypeptide(L)'
;MSGRKSLRSRQGSAEAGPKSEPHLGDLIRDCVGVSIVIPCLNESRTIGSCIEKAKIGLAQLGCSWEIVVADNASTDGSEVIAVSHGAKVISISRRGYGSAIQGGVAAAKGTFIIMGDGDDSYDFAQLQPFLAKLAAGDDLVMGNRFRGGIRPRAMPWLHRFIGNPVLTGLLNWLFFTPIRDAHCGLRAFRKDSFEKWGLTAPGMEFASEMVVKAKLHNARMSEVPVVLYPDGRDRPPHLRSFRDGWRHLILILSVRLRSLWKK
;
A
#
# COMPACT_ATOMS: atom_id res chain seq x y z
N MET A 1 45.38 19.24 -67.06
CA MET A 1 43.97 19.51 -66.66
C MET A 1 43.73 18.78 -65.35
N SER A 2 43.72 19.51 -64.26
CA SER A 2 43.71 19.03 -62.86
C SER A 2 42.28 18.93 -62.33
N GLY A 3 41.86 17.74 -61.93
CA GLY A 3 40.57 17.50 -61.34
C GLY A 3 40.72 17.32 -59.78
N ARG A 4 40.44 18.34 -58.98
CA ARG A 4 40.38 18.27 -57.52
C ARG A 4 39.11 17.54 -57.10
N LYS A 5 39.24 16.38 -56.47
CA LYS A 5 38.13 15.72 -55.70
C LYS A 5 38.06 16.32 -54.31
N SER A 6 36.92 16.96 -54.01
CA SER A 6 36.53 17.44 -52.71
C SER A 6 36.19 16.28 -51.77
N LEU A 7 36.93 16.17 -50.66
CA LEU A 7 36.58 15.29 -49.53
C LEU A 7 35.52 15.97 -48.67
N ARG A 8 34.27 15.48 -48.69
CA ARG A 8 33.25 15.81 -47.73
C ARG A 8 33.52 15.07 -46.40
N SER A 9 33.84 15.80 -45.38
CA SER A 9 33.91 15.33 -44.00
C SER A 9 32.51 14.85 -43.54
N ARG A 10 32.38 13.57 -43.20
CA ARG A 10 31.23 13.06 -42.47
C ARG A 10 31.34 13.50 -41.04
N GLN A 11 30.49 14.43 -40.61
CA GLN A 11 30.26 14.72 -39.19
C GLN A 11 29.62 13.49 -38.55
N GLY A 12 30.30 12.94 -37.56
CA GLY A 12 29.79 11.88 -36.71
C GLY A 12 28.58 12.32 -35.94
N SER A 13 27.46 11.64 -36.11
CA SER A 13 26.32 11.71 -35.24
C SER A 13 26.72 11.18 -33.84
N ALA A 14 26.77 12.05 -32.87
CA ALA A 14 26.96 11.66 -31.46
C ALA A 14 25.77 10.79 -31.06
N GLU A 15 26.01 9.50 -30.80
CA GLU A 15 25.07 8.59 -30.17
C GLU A 15 24.75 9.15 -28.76
N ALA A 16 23.50 9.52 -28.55
CA ALA A 16 23.01 9.83 -27.22
C ALA A 16 23.08 8.55 -26.38
N GLY A 17 24.01 8.52 -25.42
CA GLY A 17 24.11 7.43 -24.45
C GLY A 17 22.78 7.21 -23.71
N PRO A 18 22.57 6.01 -23.14
CA PRO A 18 21.33 5.67 -22.46
C PRO A 18 21.08 6.72 -21.36
N LYS A 19 19.91 7.38 -21.42
CA LYS A 19 19.46 8.30 -20.36
C LYS A 19 19.40 7.49 -19.07
N SER A 20 20.24 7.83 -18.09
CA SER A 20 20.19 7.25 -16.76
C SER A 20 18.76 7.36 -16.23
N GLU A 21 18.19 6.26 -15.74
CA GLU A 21 16.89 6.31 -15.07
C GLU A 21 16.98 7.33 -13.94
N PRO A 22 16.00 8.22 -13.79
CA PRO A 22 16.03 9.24 -12.76
C PRO A 22 16.11 8.57 -11.39
N HIS A 23 17.04 9.02 -10.54
CA HIS A 23 17.15 8.51 -9.18
C HIS A 23 15.84 8.74 -8.44
N LEU A 24 15.42 7.77 -7.62
CA LEU A 24 14.20 7.85 -6.81
C LEU A 24 14.09 9.18 -6.04
N GLY A 25 15.21 9.71 -5.55
CA GLY A 25 15.29 11.03 -4.92
C GLY A 25 14.87 12.18 -5.81
N ASP A 26 15.15 12.12 -7.12
CA ASP A 26 14.77 13.18 -8.07
C ASP A 26 13.27 13.10 -8.39
N LEU A 27 12.72 11.88 -8.47
CA LEU A 27 11.28 11.66 -8.69
C LEU A 27 10.41 12.04 -7.48
N ILE A 28 10.99 12.02 -6.26
CA ILE A 28 10.29 12.30 -5.01
C ILE A 28 10.53 13.76 -4.54
N ARG A 29 11.53 14.48 -5.06
CA ARG A 29 11.84 15.87 -4.67
C ARG A 29 10.66 16.83 -4.85
N ASP A 30 9.82 16.62 -5.86
CA ASP A 30 8.60 17.39 -6.10
C ASP A 30 7.40 16.88 -5.30
N CYS A 31 7.57 15.83 -4.50
CA CYS A 31 6.55 15.21 -3.69
C CYS A 31 6.39 15.99 -2.37
N VAL A 32 5.20 16.46 -2.06
CA VAL A 32 4.87 17.19 -0.83
C VAL A 32 4.92 16.29 0.42
N GLY A 33 5.52 15.13 0.33
CA GLY A 33 5.81 14.26 1.45
C GLY A 33 5.18 12.87 1.35
N VAL A 34 5.67 12.00 2.24
CA VAL A 34 5.19 10.61 2.41
C VAL A 34 4.58 10.48 3.79
N SER A 35 3.37 9.94 3.91
CA SER A 35 2.80 9.55 5.20
C SER A 35 2.67 8.04 5.29
N ILE A 36 3.19 7.44 6.37
CA ILE A 36 2.87 6.06 6.72
C ILE A 36 1.68 6.06 7.65
N VAL A 37 0.63 5.31 7.31
CA VAL A 37 -0.60 5.16 8.12
C VAL A 37 -0.65 3.74 8.66
N ILE A 38 -0.60 3.60 9.99
CA ILE A 38 -0.62 2.32 10.69
C ILE A 38 -1.91 2.25 11.53
N PRO A 39 -2.87 1.39 11.18
CA PRO A 39 -4.04 1.13 12.03
C PRO A 39 -3.58 0.41 13.30
N CYS A 40 -4.06 0.87 14.45
CA CYS A 40 -3.67 0.32 15.75
C CYS A 40 -4.89 -0.05 16.56
N LEU A 41 -4.90 -1.26 17.12
CA LEU A 41 -5.84 -1.69 18.16
C LEU A 41 -5.16 -2.73 19.06
N ASN A 42 -4.64 -2.29 20.20
CA ASN A 42 -3.92 -3.11 21.16
C ASN A 42 -2.68 -3.78 20.55
N GLU A 43 -1.76 -3.00 20.01
CA GLU A 43 -0.51 -3.45 19.38
C GLU A 43 0.74 -2.99 20.19
N SER A 44 0.64 -2.86 21.54
CA SER A 44 1.71 -2.34 22.39
C SER A 44 3.04 -3.06 22.23
N ARG A 45 3.05 -4.35 21.88
CA ARG A 45 4.28 -5.13 21.70
C ARG A 45 4.99 -4.87 20.38
N THR A 46 4.27 -4.42 19.36
CA THR A 46 4.75 -4.40 17.97
C THR A 46 4.81 -3.01 17.37
N ILE A 47 3.97 -2.09 17.83
CA ILE A 47 3.84 -0.75 17.24
C ILE A 47 5.15 0.04 17.26
N GLY A 48 5.95 -0.07 18.33
CA GLY A 48 7.26 0.58 18.41
C GLY A 48 8.23 0.08 17.34
N SER A 49 8.30 -1.26 17.15
CA SER A 49 9.12 -1.88 16.09
C SER A 49 8.68 -1.42 14.71
N CYS A 50 7.37 -1.40 14.44
CA CYS A 50 6.81 -0.92 13.16
C CYS A 50 7.25 0.52 12.88
N ILE A 51 7.16 1.42 13.87
CA ILE A 51 7.54 2.82 13.74
C ILE A 51 9.05 2.97 13.47
N GLU A 52 9.90 2.24 14.19
CA GLU A 52 11.34 2.31 13.95
C GLU A 52 11.74 1.80 12.56
N LYS A 53 11.18 0.69 12.10
CA LYS A 53 11.36 0.21 10.73
C LYS A 53 10.87 1.23 9.70
N ALA A 54 9.74 1.88 9.95
CA ALA A 54 9.21 2.93 9.09
C ALA A 54 10.17 4.12 8.99
N LYS A 55 10.76 4.57 10.09
CA LYS A 55 11.78 5.63 10.08
C LYS A 55 13.00 5.25 9.24
N ILE A 56 13.49 4.00 9.36
CA ILE A 56 14.60 3.51 8.55
C ILE A 56 14.24 3.57 7.06
N GLY A 57 13.06 3.12 6.67
CA GLY A 57 12.61 3.15 5.27
C GLY A 57 12.43 4.57 4.72
N LEU A 58 12.04 5.52 5.58
CA LEU A 58 11.78 6.91 5.21
C LEU A 58 13.04 7.80 5.20
N ALA A 59 14.04 7.50 6.06
CA ALA A 59 15.21 8.34 6.23
C ALA A 59 16.03 8.55 4.94
N GLN A 60 15.93 7.63 3.99
CA GLN A 60 16.67 7.65 2.73
C GLN A 60 15.96 8.40 1.60
N LEU A 61 14.74 8.95 1.83
CA LEU A 61 13.90 9.44 0.74
C LEU A 61 14.23 10.86 0.27
N GLY A 62 14.91 11.66 1.10
CA GLY A 62 15.24 13.06 0.76
C GLY A 62 14.02 14.00 0.66
N CYS A 63 12.83 13.57 1.08
CA CYS A 63 11.60 14.38 1.16
C CYS A 63 11.05 14.41 2.59
N SER A 64 10.07 15.29 2.83
CA SER A 64 9.36 15.32 4.13
C SER A 64 8.53 14.06 4.34
N TRP A 65 8.45 13.59 5.58
CA TRP A 65 7.65 12.42 5.92
C TRP A 65 7.04 12.53 7.32
N GLU A 66 6.01 11.74 7.55
CA GLU A 66 5.39 11.56 8.85
C GLU A 66 4.90 10.10 9.03
N ILE A 67 4.71 9.71 10.29
CA ILE A 67 4.08 8.43 10.65
C ILE A 67 2.82 8.77 11.44
N VAL A 68 1.68 8.28 10.96
CA VAL A 68 0.36 8.45 11.57
C VAL A 68 -0.12 7.10 12.06
N VAL A 69 -0.26 6.97 13.37
CA VAL A 69 -0.89 5.81 14.02
C VAL A 69 -2.36 6.12 14.24
N ALA A 70 -3.23 5.39 13.56
CA ALA A 70 -4.68 5.52 13.65
C ALA A 70 -5.21 4.57 14.73
N ASP A 71 -5.27 5.07 15.97
CA ASP A 71 -5.69 4.28 17.13
C ASP A 71 -7.21 4.09 17.14
N ASN A 72 -7.64 2.84 17.20
CA ASN A 72 -9.05 2.45 17.17
C ASN A 72 -9.56 2.02 18.55
N ALA A 73 -9.23 2.80 19.56
CA ALA A 73 -9.52 2.62 20.99
C ALA A 73 -8.73 1.46 21.62
N SER A 74 -7.41 1.54 21.56
CA SER A 74 -6.49 0.67 22.32
C SER A 74 -6.61 0.93 23.83
N THR A 75 -6.35 -0.11 24.63
CA THR A 75 -6.40 -0.07 26.09
C THR A 75 -5.13 -0.63 26.74
N ASP A 76 -4.13 -0.97 25.92
CA ASP A 76 -2.91 -1.66 26.34
C ASP A 76 -1.65 -0.76 26.37
N GLY A 77 -1.83 0.57 26.19
CA GLY A 77 -0.72 1.52 26.15
C GLY A 77 -0.08 1.70 24.76
N SER A 78 -0.65 1.12 23.69
CA SER A 78 -0.15 1.29 22.31
C SER A 78 0.01 2.76 21.92
N GLU A 79 -0.93 3.63 22.33
CA GLU A 79 -0.89 5.07 22.03
C GLU A 79 0.35 5.73 22.64
N VAL A 80 0.63 5.45 23.92
CA VAL A 80 1.77 6.01 24.63
C VAL A 80 3.10 5.58 23.97
N ILE A 81 3.18 4.30 23.59
CA ILE A 81 4.36 3.77 22.91
C ILE A 81 4.52 4.45 21.54
N ALA A 82 3.46 4.58 20.75
CA ALA A 82 3.52 5.21 19.45
C ALA A 82 4.00 6.68 19.54
N VAL A 83 3.50 7.44 20.50
CA VAL A 83 3.93 8.84 20.77
C VAL A 83 5.40 8.89 21.20
N SER A 84 5.85 8.00 22.10
CA SER A 84 7.26 7.96 22.54
C SER A 84 8.23 7.63 21.41
N HIS A 85 7.78 6.90 20.39
CA HIS A 85 8.51 6.66 19.15
C HIS A 85 8.31 7.77 18.09
N GLY A 86 7.71 8.91 18.42
CA GLY A 86 7.61 10.09 17.56
C GLY A 86 6.55 9.99 16.46
N ALA A 87 5.61 9.05 16.54
CA ALA A 87 4.46 9.01 15.65
C ALA A 87 3.38 10.00 16.06
N LYS A 88 2.66 10.53 15.08
CA LYS A 88 1.41 11.28 15.31
C LYS A 88 0.28 10.28 15.56
N VAL A 89 -0.32 10.29 16.74
CA VAL A 89 -1.46 9.42 17.06
C VAL A 89 -2.77 10.15 16.82
N ILE A 90 -3.72 9.45 16.18
CA ILE A 90 -5.08 9.94 15.90
C ILE A 90 -6.07 8.93 16.47
N SER A 91 -6.93 9.38 17.38
CA SER A 91 -8.01 8.54 17.92
C SER A 91 -9.17 8.44 16.93
N ILE A 92 -9.54 7.23 16.57
CA ILE A 92 -10.62 6.92 15.62
C ILE A 92 -11.81 6.33 16.38
N SER A 93 -12.89 7.11 16.52
CA SER A 93 -14.08 6.72 17.28
C SER A 93 -14.88 5.59 16.61
N ARG A 94 -15.01 5.62 15.27
CA ARG A 94 -15.69 4.57 14.52
C ARG A 94 -14.84 3.31 14.49
N ARG A 95 -15.31 2.25 15.14
CA ARG A 95 -14.61 0.97 15.19
C ARG A 95 -14.47 0.30 13.82
N GLY A 96 -13.29 -0.30 13.56
CA GLY A 96 -12.99 -1.17 12.43
C GLY A 96 -11.74 -0.77 11.67
N TYR A 97 -11.13 -1.75 11.04
CA TYR A 97 -9.88 -1.62 10.28
C TYR A 97 -9.96 -0.54 9.19
N GLY A 98 -11.01 -0.61 8.35
CA GLY A 98 -11.21 0.38 7.28
C GLY A 98 -11.47 1.78 7.84
N SER A 99 -12.17 1.90 8.99
CA SER A 99 -12.37 3.19 9.66
C SER A 99 -11.06 3.78 10.15
N ALA A 100 -10.17 2.95 10.73
CA ALA A 100 -8.85 3.39 11.18
C ALA A 100 -8.00 3.89 10.00
N ILE A 101 -7.95 3.16 8.89
CA ILE A 101 -7.22 3.58 7.70
C ILE A 101 -7.79 4.89 7.14
N GLN A 102 -9.11 4.99 6.95
CA GLN A 102 -9.75 6.20 6.41
C GLN A 102 -9.46 7.43 7.28
N GLY A 103 -9.58 7.30 8.60
CA GLY A 103 -9.27 8.39 9.52
C GLY A 103 -7.79 8.76 9.53
N GLY A 104 -6.90 7.78 9.48
CA GLY A 104 -5.46 8.00 9.39
C GLY A 104 -5.07 8.73 8.10
N VAL A 105 -5.63 8.32 6.95
CA VAL A 105 -5.39 8.97 5.65
C VAL A 105 -5.94 10.40 5.63
N ALA A 106 -7.11 10.64 6.22
CA ALA A 106 -7.67 11.98 6.31
C ALA A 106 -6.77 12.94 7.11
N ALA A 107 -6.10 12.43 8.16
CA ALA A 107 -5.20 13.21 9.01
C ALA A 107 -3.75 13.29 8.47
N ALA A 108 -3.41 12.48 7.49
CA ALA A 108 -2.10 12.46 6.85
C ALA A 108 -1.91 13.67 5.92
N LYS A 109 -0.67 14.18 5.85
CA LYS A 109 -0.31 15.36 5.03
C LYS A 109 0.38 15.00 3.73
N GLY A 110 0.96 13.80 3.64
CA GLY A 110 1.74 13.38 2.49
C GLY A 110 0.91 13.19 1.23
N THR A 111 1.50 13.48 0.08
CA THR A 111 0.92 13.19 -1.24
C THR A 111 0.87 11.68 -1.50
N PHE A 112 1.89 10.97 -1.04
CA PHE A 112 1.96 9.52 -1.08
C PHE A 112 1.66 8.94 0.30
N ILE A 113 0.75 7.99 0.33
CA ILE A 113 0.38 7.27 1.54
C ILE A 113 0.87 5.82 1.43
N ILE A 114 1.52 5.34 2.47
CA ILE A 114 1.82 3.93 2.65
C ILE A 114 1.02 3.46 3.85
N MET A 115 0.22 2.42 3.70
CA MET A 115 -0.46 1.76 4.80
C MET A 115 0.09 0.37 5.04
N GLY A 116 0.12 -0.05 6.29
CA GLY A 116 0.51 -1.41 6.66
C GLY A 116 0.09 -1.72 8.09
N ASP A 117 0.03 -3.00 8.42
CA ASP A 117 -0.47 -3.46 9.70
C ASP A 117 0.53 -3.19 10.85
N GLY A 118 0.02 -2.88 12.05
CA GLY A 118 0.82 -2.56 13.24
C GLY A 118 1.33 -3.78 14.01
N ASP A 119 1.20 -5.00 13.45
CA ASP A 119 1.52 -6.28 14.07
C ASP A 119 2.93 -6.81 13.76
N ASP A 120 3.75 -6.00 13.11
CA ASP A 120 5.12 -6.31 12.68
C ASP A 120 5.23 -7.45 11.64
N SER A 121 4.13 -7.79 10.97
CA SER A 121 4.12 -8.82 9.92
C SER A 121 4.70 -8.33 8.58
N TYR A 122 4.93 -7.03 8.41
CA TYR A 122 5.56 -6.44 7.24
C TYR A 122 6.80 -5.63 7.60
N ASP A 123 7.80 -5.63 6.71
CA ASP A 123 9.01 -4.86 6.88
C ASP A 123 8.87 -3.44 6.31
N PHE A 124 8.56 -2.48 7.15
CA PHE A 124 8.48 -1.06 6.79
C PHE A 124 9.82 -0.42 6.42
N ALA A 125 10.94 -1.11 6.55
CA ALA A 125 12.22 -0.60 6.06
C ALA A 125 12.35 -0.70 4.52
N GLN A 126 11.53 -1.51 3.85
CA GLN A 126 11.62 -1.78 2.42
C GLN A 126 10.50 -1.10 1.62
N LEU A 127 10.42 0.23 1.66
CA LEU A 127 9.35 1.01 1.04
C LEU A 127 9.70 1.59 -0.33
N GLN A 128 10.98 1.67 -0.70
CA GLN A 128 11.42 2.28 -1.96
C GLN A 128 10.73 1.71 -3.22
N PRO A 129 10.50 0.39 -3.36
CA PRO A 129 9.85 -0.14 -4.55
C PRO A 129 8.41 0.36 -4.72
N PHE A 130 7.69 0.61 -3.61
CA PHE A 130 6.35 1.19 -3.64
C PHE A 130 6.37 2.63 -4.11
N LEU A 131 7.27 3.43 -3.55
CA LEU A 131 7.41 4.84 -3.87
C LEU A 131 7.88 5.05 -5.32
N ALA A 132 8.78 4.21 -5.81
CA ALA A 132 9.22 4.24 -7.20
C ALA A 132 8.04 4.02 -8.18
N LYS A 133 7.13 3.11 -7.86
CA LYS A 133 5.91 2.88 -8.65
C LYS A 133 4.95 4.06 -8.61
N LEU A 134 4.70 4.66 -7.43
CA LEU A 134 3.87 5.85 -7.31
C LEU A 134 4.47 7.05 -8.05
N ALA A 135 5.80 7.24 -7.95
CA ALA A 135 6.52 8.28 -8.68
C ALA A 135 6.46 8.06 -10.21
N ALA A 136 6.44 6.81 -10.68
CA ALA A 136 6.22 6.46 -12.08
C ALA A 136 4.75 6.61 -12.55
N GLY A 137 3.86 7.11 -11.67
CA GLY A 137 2.48 7.46 -12.00
C GLY A 137 1.45 6.38 -11.67
N ASP A 138 1.80 5.34 -10.89
CA ASP A 138 0.78 4.43 -10.36
C ASP A 138 -0.07 5.14 -9.30
N ASP A 139 -1.37 4.82 -9.25
CA ASP A 139 -2.31 5.35 -8.25
C ASP A 139 -2.40 4.44 -7.03
N LEU A 140 -2.25 3.12 -7.23
CA LEU A 140 -2.29 2.09 -6.21
C LEU A 140 -1.21 1.05 -6.44
N VAL A 141 -0.37 0.83 -5.45
CA VAL A 141 0.66 -0.22 -5.45
C VAL A 141 0.38 -1.18 -4.31
N MET A 142 0.13 -2.43 -4.64
CA MET A 142 -0.16 -3.49 -3.67
C MET A 142 1.11 -4.27 -3.35
N GLY A 143 1.30 -4.67 -2.10
CA GLY A 143 2.22 -5.74 -1.78
C GLY A 143 1.71 -7.08 -2.34
N ASN A 144 2.62 -7.96 -2.74
CA ASN A 144 2.28 -9.32 -3.17
C ASN A 144 3.10 -10.32 -2.38
N ARG A 145 2.45 -10.96 -1.40
CA ARG A 145 3.05 -11.94 -0.48
C ARG A 145 3.37 -13.27 -1.17
N PHE A 146 2.59 -13.62 -2.18
CA PHE A 146 2.81 -14.86 -2.94
C PHE A 146 4.04 -14.77 -3.84
N ARG A 147 4.44 -13.56 -4.25
CA ARG A 147 5.66 -13.32 -5.03
C ARG A 147 6.88 -13.04 -4.15
N GLY A 148 6.70 -12.37 -3.01
CA GLY A 148 7.81 -12.01 -2.11
C GLY A 148 8.16 -13.10 -1.11
N GLY A 149 7.17 -13.90 -0.73
CA GLY A 149 7.35 -15.04 0.19
C GLY A 149 6.50 -14.92 1.46
N ILE A 150 6.05 -16.06 1.93
CA ILE A 150 5.28 -16.20 3.17
C ILE A 150 6.09 -17.10 4.11
N ARG A 151 6.59 -16.52 5.19
CA ARG A 151 7.39 -17.23 6.18
C ARG A 151 6.55 -18.32 6.90
N PRO A 152 7.17 -19.36 7.44
CA PRO A 152 6.45 -20.37 8.22
C PRO A 152 5.61 -19.72 9.33
N ARG A 153 4.37 -20.17 9.52
CA ARG A 153 3.38 -19.67 10.50
C ARG A 153 2.87 -18.23 10.26
N ALA A 154 3.31 -17.52 9.21
CA ALA A 154 2.87 -16.15 8.93
C ALA A 154 1.45 -16.07 8.37
N MET A 155 0.92 -17.11 7.79
CA MET A 155 -0.43 -17.15 7.23
C MET A 155 -1.06 -18.53 7.46
N PRO A 156 -2.30 -18.59 8.01
CA PRO A 156 -3.04 -19.84 8.08
C PRO A 156 -3.23 -20.48 6.70
N TRP A 157 -3.15 -21.79 6.66
CA TRP A 157 -3.30 -22.56 5.42
C TRP A 157 -4.58 -22.25 4.66
N LEU A 158 -5.72 -22.11 5.37
CA LEU A 158 -7.00 -21.76 4.77
C LEU A 158 -6.94 -20.43 4.02
N HIS A 159 -6.26 -19.43 4.59
CA HIS A 159 -6.10 -18.11 3.94
C HIS A 159 -5.13 -18.19 2.76
N ARG A 160 -4.05 -18.98 2.90
CA ARG A 160 -3.01 -19.08 1.88
C ARG A 160 -3.51 -19.76 0.61
N PHE A 161 -4.25 -20.85 0.73
CA PHE A 161 -4.58 -21.73 -0.41
C PHE A 161 -6.04 -21.61 -0.88
N ILE A 162 -6.94 -21.08 -0.05
CA ILE A 162 -8.37 -20.97 -0.37
C ILE A 162 -8.84 -19.53 -0.28
N GLY A 163 -8.85 -18.91 0.89
CA GLY A 163 -9.50 -17.63 1.12
C GLY A 163 -9.00 -16.50 0.22
N ASN A 164 -7.70 -16.21 0.27
CA ASN A 164 -7.11 -15.15 -0.54
C ASN A 164 -7.17 -15.46 -2.05
N PRO A 165 -6.81 -16.67 -2.54
CA PRO A 165 -6.91 -16.97 -3.96
C PRO A 165 -8.34 -16.91 -4.51
N VAL A 166 -9.33 -17.46 -3.78
CA VAL A 166 -10.73 -17.47 -4.22
C VAL A 166 -11.30 -16.05 -4.28
N LEU A 167 -11.13 -15.26 -3.22
CA LEU A 167 -11.64 -13.88 -3.18
C LEU A 167 -10.93 -12.98 -4.20
N THR A 168 -9.61 -13.11 -4.36
CA THR A 168 -8.86 -12.37 -5.37
C THR A 168 -9.26 -12.80 -6.78
N GLY A 169 -9.42 -14.11 -7.02
CA GLY A 169 -9.88 -14.64 -8.31
C GLY A 169 -11.27 -14.15 -8.69
N LEU A 170 -12.23 -14.16 -7.74
CA LEU A 170 -13.57 -13.63 -7.95
C LEU A 170 -13.54 -12.13 -8.27
N LEU A 171 -12.74 -11.36 -7.52
CA LEU A 171 -12.57 -9.93 -7.74
C LEU A 171 -12.01 -9.66 -9.14
N ASN A 172 -10.98 -10.40 -9.56
CA ASN A 172 -10.38 -10.27 -10.87
C ASN A 172 -11.34 -10.66 -11.99
N TRP A 173 -12.10 -11.74 -11.80
CA TRP A 173 -13.11 -12.17 -12.79
C TRP A 173 -14.21 -11.14 -12.98
N LEU A 174 -14.68 -10.51 -11.89
CA LEU A 174 -15.78 -9.54 -11.97
C LEU A 174 -15.33 -8.14 -12.44
N PHE A 175 -14.11 -7.71 -12.11
CA PHE A 175 -13.66 -6.33 -12.34
C PHE A 175 -12.44 -6.22 -13.26
N PHE A 176 -11.84 -7.33 -13.70
CA PHE A 176 -10.66 -7.35 -14.58
C PHE A 176 -9.48 -6.56 -13.99
N THR A 177 -9.18 -6.78 -12.71
CA THR A 177 -8.03 -6.14 -12.07
C THR A 177 -6.74 -6.90 -12.33
N PRO A 178 -5.56 -6.22 -12.36
CA PRO A 178 -4.27 -6.90 -12.56
C PRO A 178 -3.69 -7.45 -11.25
N ILE A 179 -4.40 -7.32 -10.12
CA ILE A 179 -3.89 -7.61 -8.78
C ILE A 179 -4.01 -9.10 -8.47
N ARG A 180 -2.93 -9.69 -7.95
CA ARG A 180 -2.86 -11.12 -7.59
C ARG A 180 -2.93 -11.38 -6.09
N ASP A 181 -2.70 -10.34 -5.26
CA ASP A 181 -2.84 -10.39 -3.80
C ASP A 181 -3.67 -9.22 -3.29
N ALA A 182 -4.99 -9.27 -3.52
CA ALA A 182 -5.92 -8.19 -3.19
C ALA A 182 -6.08 -7.94 -1.68
N HIS A 183 -5.58 -8.84 -0.82
CA HIS A 183 -5.74 -8.78 0.63
C HIS A 183 -4.40 -8.57 1.37
N CYS A 184 -3.33 -8.20 0.65
CA CYS A 184 -2.09 -7.77 1.31
C CYS A 184 -2.34 -6.51 2.13
N GLY A 185 -1.86 -6.45 3.37
CA GLY A 185 -2.00 -5.28 4.25
C GLY A 185 -1.08 -4.13 3.85
N LEU A 186 0.13 -4.42 3.34
CA LEU A 186 1.08 -3.39 2.91
C LEU A 186 0.72 -2.87 1.53
N ARG A 187 0.37 -1.59 1.43
CA ARG A 187 -0.07 -0.90 0.21
C ARG A 187 0.47 0.52 0.18
N ALA A 188 0.62 1.06 -1.02
CA ALA A 188 0.90 2.47 -1.20
C ALA A 188 -0.03 3.07 -2.26
N PHE A 189 -0.41 4.33 -2.11
CA PHE A 189 -1.31 5.00 -3.03
C PHE A 189 -1.15 6.52 -2.97
N ARG A 190 -1.64 7.18 -4.01
CA ARG A 190 -1.75 8.62 -4.05
C ARG A 190 -2.96 9.06 -3.23
N LYS A 191 -2.77 10.06 -2.36
CA LYS A 191 -3.84 10.53 -1.47
C LYS A 191 -5.03 11.07 -2.26
N ASP A 192 -4.78 11.87 -3.30
CA ASP A 192 -5.82 12.43 -4.17
C ASP A 192 -6.64 11.36 -4.91
N SER A 193 -6.00 10.26 -5.32
CA SER A 193 -6.69 9.12 -5.94
C SER A 193 -7.55 8.38 -4.92
N PHE A 194 -7.02 8.14 -3.70
CA PHE A 194 -7.76 7.53 -2.61
C PHE A 194 -9.05 8.30 -2.25
N GLU A 195 -8.97 9.61 -2.17
CA GLU A 195 -10.12 10.48 -1.88
C GLU A 195 -11.20 10.35 -2.96
N LYS A 196 -10.80 10.29 -4.24
CA LYS A 196 -11.73 10.11 -5.38
C LYS A 196 -12.42 8.75 -5.36
N TRP A 197 -11.80 7.71 -4.83
CA TRP A 197 -12.41 6.37 -4.77
C TRP A 197 -13.61 6.29 -3.82
N GLY A 198 -13.75 7.22 -2.88
CA GLY A 198 -14.92 7.32 -1.99
C GLY A 198 -15.15 6.05 -1.16
N LEU A 199 -14.09 5.54 -0.50
CA LEU A 199 -14.15 4.33 0.32
C LEU A 199 -15.00 4.56 1.56
N THR A 200 -15.80 3.55 1.96
CA THR A 200 -16.77 3.67 3.06
C THR A 200 -16.83 2.45 3.97
N ALA A 201 -16.26 1.32 3.55
CA ALA A 201 -16.29 0.08 4.32
C ALA A 201 -15.52 0.24 5.66
N PRO A 202 -16.14 -0.03 6.80
CA PRO A 202 -15.50 0.17 8.10
C PRO A 202 -14.59 -0.99 8.53
N GLY A 203 -14.83 -2.20 8.04
CA GLY A 203 -14.15 -3.42 8.49
C GLY A 203 -13.06 -3.92 7.55
N MET A 204 -12.77 -5.21 7.64
CA MET A 204 -11.72 -5.86 6.82
C MET A 204 -12.06 -5.89 5.33
N GLU A 205 -13.34 -5.84 4.97
CA GLU A 205 -13.82 -5.75 3.58
C GLU A 205 -13.33 -4.48 2.85
N PHE A 206 -12.87 -3.47 3.58
CA PHE A 206 -12.15 -2.31 3.04
C PHE A 206 -11.02 -2.71 2.09
N ALA A 207 -10.34 -3.83 2.38
CA ALA A 207 -9.27 -4.34 1.54
C ALA A 207 -9.73 -4.64 0.10
N SER A 208 -10.90 -5.26 -0.06
CA SER A 208 -11.52 -5.51 -1.38
C SER A 208 -12.14 -4.24 -1.96
N GLU A 209 -12.77 -3.39 -1.12
CA GLU A 209 -13.37 -2.14 -1.58
C GLU A 209 -12.35 -1.25 -2.28
N MET A 210 -11.15 -1.10 -1.70
CA MET A 210 -10.10 -0.28 -2.26
C MET A 210 -9.71 -0.75 -3.68
N VAL A 211 -9.44 -2.03 -3.87
CA VAL A 211 -9.03 -2.57 -5.17
C VAL A 211 -10.15 -2.42 -6.22
N VAL A 212 -11.39 -2.74 -5.84
CA VAL A 212 -12.53 -2.64 -6.74
C VAL A 212 -12.82 -1.19 -7.14
N LYS A 213 -12.88 -0.27 -6.18
CA LYS A 213 -13.16 1.14 -6.45
C LYS A 213 -12.01 1.82 -7.20
N ALA A 214 -10.75 1.52 -6.88
CA ALA A 214 -9.62 1.97 -7.67
C ALA A 214 -9.78 1.55 -9.15
N LYS A 215 -10.13 0.27 -9.40
CA LYS A 215 -10.38 -0.20 -10.77
C LYS A 215 -11.54 0.52 -11.46
N LEU A 216 -12.65 0.74 -10.76
CA LEU A 216 -13.80 1.46 -11.31
C LEU A 216 -13.49 2.93 -11.65
N HIS A 217 -12.50 3.52 -10.99
CA HIS A 217 -11.97 4.86 -11.30
C HIS A 217 -10.79 4.83 -12.29
N ASN A 218 -10.56 3.71 -12.98
CA ASN A 218 -9.48 3.52 -13.94
C ASN A 218 -8.08 3.80 -13.38
N ALA A 219 -7.89 3.58 -12.07
CA ALA A 219 -6.60 3.76 -11.42
C ALA A 219 -5.53 2.85 -12.04
N ARG A 220 -4.33 3.39 -12.21
CA ARG A 220 -3.16 2.62 -12.61
C ARG A 220 -2.65 1.85 -11.40
N MET A 221 -2.69 0.52 -11.50
CA MET A 221 -2.39 -0.38 -10.38
C MET A 221 -1.25 -1.34 -10.70
N SER A 222 -0.36 -1.56 -9.74
CA SER A 222 0.72 -2.53 -9.84
C SER A 222 0.97 -3.26 -8.52
N GLU A 223 1.90 -4.19 -8.51
CA GLU A 223 2.29 -4.96 -7.34
C GLU A 223 3.81 -4.94 -7.12
N VAL A 224 4.21 -5.01 -5.86
CA VAL A 224 5.59 -5.16 -5.40
C VAL A 224 5.69 -6.44 -4.57
N PRO A 225 6.68 -7.32 -4.81
CA PRO A 225 6.92 -8.48 -3.97
C PRO A 225 7.21 -8.06 -2.53
N VAL A 226 6.53 -8.66 -1.55
CA VAL A 226 6.75 -8.40 -0.11
C VAL A 226 6.83 -9.70 0.67
N VAL A 227 7.69 -9.76 1.66
CA VAL A 227 7.76 -10.90 2.57
C VAL A 227 6.75 -10.72 3.69
N LEU A 228 5.94 -11.73 3.95
CA LEU A 228 5.07 -11.79 5.12
C LEU A 228 5.78 -12.58 6.24
N TYR A 229 5.94 -11.96 7.39
CA TYR A 229 6.48 -12.56 8.60
C TYR A 229 5.35 -12.99 9.55
N PRO A 230 5.60 -13.90 10.50
CA PRO A 230 4.67 -14.15 11.60
C PRO A 230 4.41 -12.84 12.35
N ASP A 231 3.16 -12.59 12.73
CA ASP A 231 2.84 -11.42 13.54
C ASP A 231 3.52 -11.51 14.92
N GLY A 232 3.91 -10.36 15.46
CA GLY A 232 4.60 -10.25 16.75
C GLY A 232 3.66 -10.22 17.95
N ARG A 233 2.35 -10.44 17.74
CA ARG A 233 1.32 -10.43 18.80
C ARG A 233 1.35 -11.71 19.63
N ASP A 234 0.95 -11.60 20.87
CA ASP A 234 0.70 -12.74 21.76
C ASP A 234 -0.79 -13.10 21.89
N ARG A 235 -1.63 -12.53 21.04
CA ARG A 235 -3.08 -12.71 21.01
C ARG A 235 -3.57 -13.13 19.62
N PRO A 236 -4.76 -13.74 19.53
CA PRO A 236 -5.35 -14.09 18.23
C PRO A 236 -5.52 -12.87 17.31
N PRO A 237 -5.37 -13.03 16.00
CA PRO A 237 -5.60 -11.95 15.04
C PRO A 237 -7.05 -11.47 15.09
N HIS A 238 -7.27 -10.19 14.80
CA HIS A 238 -8.61 -9.59 14.74
C HIS A 238 -9.48 -10.14 13.62
N LEU A 239 -8.86 -10.72 12.59
CA LEU A 239 -9.55 -11.29 11.43
C LEU A 239 -10.33 -12.56 11.82
N ARG A 240 -11.64 -12.56 11.56
CA ARG A 240 -12.52 -13.72 11.72
C ARG A 240 -12.82 -14.31 10.35
N SER A 241 -12.10 -15.39 9.98
CA SER A 241 -12.03 -15.93 8.62
C SER A 241 -13.38 -16.05 7.90
N PHE A 242 -14.38 -16.68 8.51
CA PHE A 242 -15.68 -16.89 7.86
C PHE A 242 -16.51 -15.60 7.80
N ARG A 243 -16.60 -14.86 8.91
CA ARG A 243 -17.40 -13.63 8.96
C ARG A 243 -16.85 -12.55 8.03
N ASP A 244 -15.54 -12.35 8.08
CA ASP A 244 -14.92 -11.31 7.27
C ASP A 244 -14.83 -11.74 5.80
N GLY A 245 -14.58 -13.02 5.51
CA GLY A 245 -14.67 -13.58 4.16
C GLY A 245 -16.05 -13.38 3.52
N TRP A 246 -17.13 -13.57 4.29
CA TRP A 246 -18.51 -13.31 3.85
C TRP A 246 -18.74 -11.81 3.57
N ARG A 247 -18.21 -10.91 4.41
CA ARG A 247 -18.30 -9.46 4.20
C ARG A 247 -17.57 -9.04 2.93
N HIS A 248 -16.39 -9.59 2.63
CA HIS A 248 -15.69 -9.38 1.37
C HIS A 248 -16.55 -9.80 0.17
N LEU A 249 -17.14 -11.01 0.24
CA LEU A 249 -17.98 -11.53 -0.84
C LEU A 249 -19.19 -10.63 -1.09
N ILE A 250 -19.95 -10.27 -0.04
CA ILE A 250 -21.12 -9.38 -0.16
C ILE A 250 -20.70 -8.03 -0.75
N LEU A 251 -19.60 -7.45 -0.31
CA LEU A 251 -19.11 -6.18 -0.82
C LEU A 251 -18.79 -6.29 -2.32
N ILE A 252 -18.01 -7.28 -2.73
CA ILE A 252 -17.61 -7.49 -4.13
C ILE A 252 -18.86 -7.60 -5.03
N LEU A 253 -19.83 -8.43 -4.65
CA LEU A 253 -21.07 -8.63 -5.39
C LEU A 253 -21.94 -7.36 -5.41
N SER A 254 -22.10 -6.68 -4.27
CA SER A 254 -22.92 -5.47 -4.18
C SER A 254 -22.37 -4.32 -5.04
N VAL A 255 -21.05 -4.14 -5.05
CA VAL A 255 -20.39 -3.13 -5.89
C VAL A 255 -20.56 -3.49 -7.37
N ARG A 256 -20.45 -4.78 -7.73
CA ARG A 256 -20.68 -5.23 -9.11
C ARG A 256 -22.10 -4.93 -9.58
N LEU A 257 -23.10 -5.29 -8.80
CA LEU A 257 -24.50 -5.01 -9.11
C LEU A 257 -24.74 -3.51 -9.30
N ARG A 258 -24.29 -2.68 -8.35
CA ARG A 258 -24.42 -1.21 -8.46
C ARG A 258 -23.71 -0.64 -9.68
N SER A 259 -22.59 -1.22 -10.12
CA SER A 259 -21.87 -0.76 -11.30
C SER A 259 -22.60 -1.07 -12.61
N LEU A 260 -23.47 -2.07 -12.63
CA LEU A 260 -24.31 -2.40 -13.79
C LEU A 260 -25.54 -1.47 -13.92
N TRP A 261 -26.03 -0.93 -12.79
CA TRP A 261 -27.20 -0.04 -12.77
C TRP A 261 -26.85 1.43 -13.05
N LYS A 262 -25.56 1.78 -13.11
CA LYS A 262 -25.09 3.15 -13.42
C LYS A 262 -24.70 3.34 -14.89
N LYS A 263 -24.83 2.29 -15.71
CA LYS A 263 -24.70 2.33 -17.17
C LYS A 263 -26.07 2.45 -17.84
#